data_938c347a5a1a32f3d1ad8a24d0edd1c6
#
_entry.id   938c347a5a1a32f3d1ad8a24d0edd1c6
#
_cell.length_a   1.000
_cell.length_b   1.000
_cell.length_c   1.000
_cell.angle_alpha   90.00
_cell.angle_beta   90.00
_cell.angle_gamma   90.00
#
_symmetry.space_group_name_H-M   'P 1'
#
loop_
_entity.id
_entity.type
_entity.pdbx_description
1 polymer ?
#
loop_
_entity_poly.entity_id
_entity_poly.type
_entity_poly.pdbx_seq_one_letter_code
_entity_poly.pdbx_strand_id
1 'polypeptide(L)'
;MAEYTFFTNPMSRGQIARWALHEVTADYEHVLIDWQAKPAEFLAANAMGKVPTIIHHAESGDRVVSESAAICLYLAEMHPEAKLGPSDDEMADYLRWTFFAAGPVDQAITAKAMRFEPSSPEQEGMLGFG
;
A
#
# COMPACT_ATOMS: atom_id res chain seq x y z
N MET A 1 -10.28 -20.17 -7.77
CA MET A 1 -9.21 -19.14 -7.73
C MET A 1 -9.68 -18.06 -6.79
N ALA A 2 -8.82 -17.59 -5.90
CA ALA A 2 -9.15 -16.47 -5.02
C ALA A 2 -9.43 -15.19 -5.83
N GLU A 3 -10.19 -14.28 -5.26
CA GLU A 3 -10.51 -12.98 -5.89
C GLU A 3 -9.25 -12.12 -6.09
N TYR A 4 -8.31 -12.23 -5.14
CA TYR A 4 -7.05 -11.49 -5.21
C TYR A 4 -5.83 -12.39 -5.09
N THR A 5 -4.78 -12.06 -5.83
CA THR A 5 -3.40 -12.51 -5.53
C THR A 5 -2.68 -11.39 -4.80
N PHE A 6 -2.11 -11.67 -3.64
CA PHE A 6 -1.45 -10.69 -2.79
C PHE A 6 0.04 -11.00 -2.61
N PHE A 7 0.89 -10.23 -3.27
CA PHE A 7 2.35 -10.30 -3.12
C PHE A 7 2.79 -9.50 -1.90
N THR A 8 3.42 -10.18 -0.95
CA THR A 8 3.73 -9.60 0.35
C THR A 8 4.98 -10.18 0.99
N ASN A 9 5.44 -9.54 2.04
CA ASN A 9 6.41 -10.06 2.99
C ASN A 9 6.03 -9.54 4.39
N PRO A 10 5.98 -10.40 5.43
CA PRO A 10 5.55 -10.00 6.77
C PRO A 10 6.46 -8.94 7.41
N MET A 11 7.70 -8.82 6.95
CA MET A 11 8.66 -7.81 7.43
C MET A 11 8.65 -6.55 6.55
N SER A 12 7.50 -6.17 6.02
CA SER A 12 7.37 -5.06 5.09
C SER A 12 6.06 -4.29 5.29
N ARG A 13 5.87 -3.23 4.49
CA ARG A 13 4.60 -2.49 4.36
C ARG A 13 3.45 -3.35 3.84
N GLY A 14 3.72 -4.58 3.40
CA GLY A 14 2.69 -5.57 3.08
C GLY A 14 1.66 -5.78 4.20
N GLN A 15 2.05 -5.56 5.46
CA GLN A 15 1.13 -5.64 6.60
C GLN A 15 -0.02 -4.63 6.53
N ILE A 16 0.19 -3.46 5.94
CA ILE A 16 -0.86 -2.44 5.75
C ILE A 16 -1.93 -2.98 4.80
N ALA A 17 -1.52 -3.50 3.65
CA ALA A 17 -2.45 -4.09 2.67
C ALA A 17 -3.14 -5.34 3.22
N ARG A 18 -2.41 -6.16 3.98
CA ARG A 18 -2.99 -7.33 4.64
C ARG A 18 -4.11 -6.96 5.60
N TRP A 19 -3.91 -5.92 6.40
CA TRP A 19 -4.97 -5.43 7.28
C TRP A 19 -6.19 -4.98 6.48
N ALA A 20 -6.00 -4.20 5.41
CA ALA A 20 -7.11 -3.76 4.56
C ALA A 20 -7.87 -4.96 3.94
N LEU A 21 -7.16 -5.98 3.42
CA LEU A 21 -7.78 -7.20 2.90
C LEU A 21 -8.64 -7.92 3.95
N HIS A 22 -8.18 -7.96 5.20
CA HIS A 22 -8.96 -8.53 6.31
C HIS A 22 -10.19 -7.68 6.65
N GLU A 23 -10.07 -6.37 6.70
CA GLU A 23 -11.20 -5.48 7.01
C GLU A 23 -12.33 -5.58 5.98
N VAL A 24 -12.00 -5.78 4.72
CA VAL A 24 -13.01 -5.99 3.66
C VAL A 24 -13.44 -7.46 3.51
N THR A 25 -12.87 -8.35 4.31
CA THR A 25 -13.16 -9.81 4.24
C THR A 25 -12.89 -10.38 2.83
N ALA A 26 -11.85 -9.88 2.17
CA ALA A 26 -11.49 -10.30 0.82
C ALA A 26 -11.07 -11.77 0.77
N ASP A 27 -11.44 -12.47 -0.31
CA ASP A 27 -10.89 -13.77 -0.65
C ASP A 27 -9.57 -13.60 -1.40
N TYR A 28 -8.46 -13.92 -0.74
CA TYR A 28 -7.13 -13.73 -1.33
C TYR A 28 -6.17 -14.90 -1.08
N GLU A 29 -5.33 -15.14 -2.07
CA GLU A 29 -4.16 -16.00 -1.96
C GLU A 29 -2.91 -15.13 -1.83
N HIS A 30 -2.07 -15.40 -0.82
CA HIS A 30 -0.85 -14.64 -0.64
C HIS A 30 0.37 -15.37 -1.23
N VAL A 31 1.25 -14.59 -1.85
CA VAL A 31 2.55 -15.04 -2.35
C VAL A 31 3.63 -14.33 -1.54
N LEU A 32 4.39 -15.11 -0.77
CA LEU A 32 5.50 -14.58 0.03
C LEU A 32 6.69 -14.29 -0.88
N ILE A 33 7.17 -13.05 -0.85
CA ILE A 33 8.28 -12.60 -1.68
C ILE A 33 9.60 -12.79 -0.92
N ASP A 34 10.47 -13.61 -1.52
CA ASP A 34 11.89 -13.66 -1.18
C ASP A 34 12.60 -12.54 -1.97
N TRP A 35 13.29 -11.65 -1.25
CA TRP A 35 14.02 -10.53 -1.86
C TRP A 35 15.16 -10.97 -2.78
N GLN A 36 15.70 -12.17 -2.55
CA GLN A 36 16.79 -12.76 -3.34
C GLN A 36 16.30 -13.50 -4.58
N ALA A 37 15.01 -13.88 -4.60
CA ALA A 37 14.43 -14.73 -5.65
C ALA A 37 12.98 -14.28 -5.96
N LYS A 38 12.84 -13.08 -6.50
CA LYS A 38 11.52 -12.52 -6.83
C LYS A 38 10.88 -13.30 -8.00
N PRO A 39 9.63 -13.78 -7.84
CA PRO A 39 8.94 -14.51 -8.92
C PRO A 39 8.73 -13.64 -10.17
N ALA A 40 8.80 -14.27 -11.35
CA ALA A 40 8.58 -13.56 -12.63
C ALA A 40 7.18 -12.94 -12.72
N GLU A 41 6.16 -13.61 -12.20
CA GLU A 41 4.79 -13.10 -12.13
C GLU A 41 4.71 -11.81 -11.31
N PHE A 42 5.38 -11.77 -10.16
CA PHE A 42 5.45 -10.56 -9.33
C PHE A 42 6.12 -9.40 -10.08
N LEU A 43 7.24 -9.65 -10.75
CA LEU A 43 7.94 -8.62 -11.53
C LEU A 43 7.15 -8.18 -12.76
N ALA A 44 6.35 -9.06 -13.35
CA ALA A 44 5.43 -8.71 -14.43
C ALA A 44 4.29 -7.81 -13.93
N ALA A 45 3.76 -8.08 -12.73
CA ALA A 45 2.74 -7.25 -12.09
C ALA A 45 3.29 -5.89 -11.63
N ASN A 46 4.49 -5.87 -11.05
CA ASN A 46 5.14 -4.66 -10.58
C ASN A 46 6.64 -4.67 -10.89
N ALA A 47 7.03 -4.02 -11.97
CA ALA A 47 8.42 -3.98 -12.44
C ALA A 47 9.39 -3.36 -11.41
N MET A 48 8.91 -2.52 -10.48
CA MET A 48 9.73 -2.01 -9.37
C MET A 48 10.05 -3.11 -8.33
N GLY A 49 9.33 -4.23 -8.37
CA GLY A 49 9.54 -5.35 -7.44
C GLY A 49 9.34 -4.96 -5.98
N LYS A 50 8.37 -4.10 -5.69
CA LYS A 50 8.03 -3.62 -4.34
C LYS A 50 6.75 -4.26 -3.83
N VAL A 51 6.72 -4.61 -2.56
CA VAL A 51 5.52 -5.05 -1.86
C VAL A 51 4.96 -3.92 -0.98
N PRO A 52 3.65 -3.87 -0.74
CA PRO A 52 2.62 -4.76 -1.27
C PRO A 52 2.28 -4.51 -2.74
N THR A 53 1.82 -5.55 -3.41
CA THR A 53 1.18 -5.50 -4.73
C THR A 53 0.04 -6.50 -4.72
N ILE A 54 -1.11 -6.15 -5.30
CA ILE A 54 -2.24 -7.06 -5.49
C ILE A 54 -2.59 -7.19 -6.97
N ILE A 55 -3.09 -8.35 -7.35
CA ILE A 55 -3.81 -8.56 -8.61
C ILE A 55 -5.26 -8.88 -8.23
N HIS A 56 -6.19 -8.07 -8.69
CA HIS A 56 -7.62 -8.34 -8.59
C HIS A 56 -8.07 -9.09 -9.85
N HIS A 57 -8.52 -10.33 -9.69
CA HIS A 57 -9.01 -11.19 -10.77
C HIS A 57 -10.48 -10.86 -11.08
N ALA A 58 -10.72 -9.67 -11.63
CA ALA A 58 -12.07 -9.22 -11.96
C ALA A 58 -12.62 -9.89 -13.22
N GLU A 59 -13.94 -9.98 -13.35
CA GLU A 59 -14.60 -10.57 -14.54
C GLU A 59 -14.15 -9.91 -15.87
N SER A 60 -13.84 -8.61 -15.82
CA SER A 60 -13.35 -7.85 -16.97
C SER A 60 -11.86 -8.02 -17.25
N GLY A 61 -11.16 -8.85 -16.49
CA GLY A 61 -9.71 -9.08 -16.57
C GLY A 61 -8.96 -8.59 -15.33
N ASP A 62 -7.72 -9.01 -15.24
CA ASP A 62 -6.84 -8.72 -14.12
C ASP A 62 -6.53 -7.22 -14.00
N ARG A 63 -6.55 -6.73 -12.77
CA ARG A 63 -6.19 -5.35 -12.41
C ARG A 63 -5.08 -5.37 -11.38
N VAL A 64 -3.98 -4.73 -11.67
CA VAL A 64 -2.84 -4.65 -10.76
C VAL A 64 -2.90 -3.33 -9.98
N VAL A 65 -2.76 -3.42 -8.66
CA VAL A 65 -2.62 -2.26 -7.78
C VAL A 65 -1.38 -2.42 -6.91
N SER A 66 -0.53 -1.42 -6.92
CA SER A 66 0.61 -1.29 -6.01
C SER A 66 0.48 0.00 -5.20
N GLU A 67 1.38 0.22 -4.24
CA GLU A 67 1.33 1.25 -3.21
C GLU A 67 0.29 0.94 -2.11
N SER A 68 0.75 0.93 -0.86
CA SER A 68 -0.10 0.54 0.29
C SER A 68 -1.38 1.37 0.39
N ALA A 69 -1.27 2.69 0.24
CA ALA A 69 -2.42 3.57 0.31
C ALA A 69 -3.39 3.35 -0.86
N ALA A 70 -2.86 3.18 -2.08
CA ALA A 70 -3.69 2.92 -3.26
C ALA A 70 -4.45 1.59 -3.12
N ILE A 71 -3.81 0.56 -2.57
CA ILE A 71 -4.46 -0.74 -2.30
C ILE A 71 -5.60 -0.55 -1.28
N CYS A 72 -5.37 0.20 -0.19
CA CYS A 72 -6.41 0.48 0.81
C CYS A 72 -7.62 1.19 0.19
N LEU A 73 -7.39 2.25 -0.60
CA LEU A 73 -8.46 2.98 -1.26
C LEU A 73 -9.19 2.11 -2.29
N TYR A 74 -8.45 1.33 -3.08
CA TYR A 74 -9.02 0.43 -4.07
C TYR A 74 -9.93 -0.62 -3.43
N LEU A 75 -9.48 -1.25 -2.35
CA LEU A 75 -10.27 -2.25 -1.62
C LEU A 75 -11.52 -1.61 -1.00
N ALA A 76 -11.41 -0.41 -0.44
CA ALA A 76 -12.56 0.31 0.12
C ALA A 76 -13.63 0.59 -0.96
N GLU A 77 -13.21 0.92 -2.18
CA GLU A 77 -14.12 1.16 -3.31
C GLU A 77 -14.74 -0.14 -3.85
N MET A 78 -13.95 -1.22 -3.92
CA MET A 78 -14.43 -2.50 -4.42
C MET A 78 -15.36 -3.21 -3.42
N HIS A 79 -15.25 -2.89 -2.14
CA HIS A 79 -16.01 -3.52 -1.04
C HIS A 79 -16.77 -2.46 -0.22
N PRO A 80 -17.76 -1.77 -0.81
CA PRO A 80 -18.48 -0.67 -0.13
C PRO A 80 -19.23 -1.13 1.13
N GLU A 81 -19.59 -2.41 1.22
CA GLU A 81 -20.21 -3.02 2.38
C GLU A 81 -19.34 -3.00 3.64
N ALA A 82 -18.02 -2.93 3.48
CA ALA A 82 -17.07 -2.81 4.59
C ALA A 82 -17.04 -1.40 5.22
N LYS A 83 -17.63 -0.40 4.54
CA LYS A 83 -17.75 0.99 5.02
C LYS A 83 -16.39 1.63 5.39
N LEU A 84 -15.34 1.30 4.65
CA LEU A 84 -14.01 1.90 4.81
C LEU A 84 -13.84 3.18 3.99
N GLY A 85 -14.68 3.38 2.99
CA GLY A 85 -14.67 4.60 2.18
C GLY A 85 -15.36 5.77 2.89
N PRO A 86 -15.05 7.02 2.48
CA PRO A 86 -15.63 8.21 3.06
C PRO A 86 -17.04 8.48 2.54
N SER A 87 -17.83 9.25 3.30
CA SER A 87 -18.95 10.01 2.74
C SER A 87 -18.44 11.21 1.94
N ASP A 88 -19.32 11.87 1.18
CA ASP A 88 -18.95 13.04 0.39
C ASP A 88 -18.35 14.15 1.29
N ASP A 89 -18.92 14.35 2.48
CA ASP A 89 -18.45 15.36 3.44
C ASP A 89 -17.09 15.02 4.07
N GLU A 90 -16.72 13.75 4.10
CA GLU A 90 -15.45 13.27 4.67
C GLU A 90 -14.32 13.15 3.63
N MET A 91 -14.63 13.24 2.34
CA MET A 91 -13.69 12.97 1.26
C MET A 91 -12.40 13.78 1.37
N ALA A 92 -12.49 15.06 1.69
CA ALA A 92 -11.33 15.94 1.79
C ALA A 92 -10.34 15.48 2.89
N ASP A 93 -10.86 15.20 4.07
CA ASP A 93 -10.05 14.70 5.19
C ASP A 93 -9.53 13.27 4.94
N TYR A 94 -10.35 12.42 4.35
CA TYR A 94 -9.96 11.06 3.99
C TYR A 94 -8.75 11.06 3.06
N LEU A 95 -8.78 11.83 1.98
CA LEU A 95 -7.65 11.95 1.05
C LEU A 95 -6.45 12.62 1.71
N ARG A 96 -6.66 13.71 2.42
CA ARG A 96 -5.60 14.44 3.13
C ARG A 96 -4.82 13.52 4.08
N TRP A 97 -5.52 12.82 4.96
CA TRP A 97 -4.87 11.96 5.94
C TRP A 97 -4.29 10.68 5.36
N THR A 98 -4.90 10.13 4.31
CA THR A 98 -4.33 8.99 3.57
C THR A 98 -2.98 9.35 2.96
N PHE A 99 -2.89 10.47 2.26
CA PHE A 99 -1.64 10.90 1.63
C PHE A 99 -0.62 11.40 2.64
N PHE A 100 -1.07 12.02 3.73
CA PHE A 100 -0.18 12.40 4.83
C PHE A 100 0.47 11.15 5.47
N ALA A 101 -0.28 10.11 5.71
CA ALA A 101 0.24 8.87 6.26
C ALA A 101 1.21 8.17 5.28
N ALA A 102 0.84 8.09 4.00
CA ALA A 102 1.65 7.42 2.98
C ALA A 102 2.91 8.20 2.57
N GLY A 103 2.88 9.51 2.65
CA GLY A 103 4.01 10.38 2.29
C GLY A 103 4.82 10.79 3.53
N PRO A 104 4.50 11.92 4.16
CA PRO A 104 5.29 12.49 5.26
C PRO A 104 5.57 11.52 6.40
N VAL A 105 4.55 10.84 6.91
CA VAL A 105 4.70 9.93 8.07
C VAL A 105 5.59 8.73 7.72
N ASP A 106 5.33 8.09 6.59
CA ASP A 106 6.11 6.92 6.16
C ASP A 106 7.57 7.30 5.88
N GLN A 107 7.82 8.43 5.26
CA GLN A 107 9.16 8.95 5.01
C GLN A 107 9.89 9.30 6.30
N ALA A 108 9.22 9.94 7.26
CA ALA A 108 9.80 10.26 8.56
C ALA A 108 10.22 8.99 9.32
N ILE A 109 9.37 7.96 9.32
CA ILE A 109 9.68 6.66 9.93
C ILE A 109 10.91 6.03 9.27
N THR A 110 10.95 6.03 7.94
CA THR A 110 12.06 5.45 7.16
C THR A 110 13.35 6.23 7.41
N ALA A 111 13.32 7.54 7.35
CA ALA A 111 14.48 8.39 7.60
C ALA A 111 15.06 8.14 9.00
N LYS A 112 14.19 8.08 10.00
CA LYS A 112 14.60 7.78 11.38
C LYS A 112 15.21 6.38 11.52
N ALA A 113 14.59 5.36 10.93
CA ALA A 113 15.07 3.98 10.98
C ALA A 113 16.44 3.82 10.28
N MET A 114 16.65 4.54 9.18
CA MET A 114 17.89 4.51 8.39
C MET A 114 18.93 5.53 8.87
N ARG A 115 18.59 6.35 9.88
CA ARG A 115 19.44 7.43 10.39
C ARG A 115 19.83 8.44 9.31
N PHE A 116 18.89 8.74 8.41
CA PHE A 116 19.01 9.80 7.42
C PHE A 116 18.61 11.13 8.06
N GLU A 117 19.58 11.83 8.61
CA GLU A 117 19.35 13.09 9.29
C GLU A 117 19.74 14.26 8.38
N PRO A 118 18.93 15.33 8.33
CA PRO A 118 19.32 16.54 7.62
C PRO A 118 20.51 17.18 8.33
N SER A 119 21.40 17.82 7.56
CA SER A 119 22.60 18.45 8.10
C SER A 119 22.35 19.86 8.67
N SER A 120 21.16 20.42 8.47
CA SER A 120 20.76 21.73 8.99
C SER A 120 19.24 21.87 9.13
N PRO A 121 18.75 22.80 9.98
CA PRO A 121 17.31 23.11 10.06
C PRO A 121 16.71 23.58 8.73
N GLU A 122 17.51 24.23 7.88
CA GLU A 122 17.06 24.65 6.55
C GLU A 122 16.77 23.43 5.66
N GLN A 123 17.69 22.44 5.66
CA GLN A 123 17.47 21.20 4.93
C GLN A 123 16.29 20.41 5.49
N GLU A 124 16.11 20.38 6.81
CA GLU A 124 14.96 19.74 7.46
C GLU A 124 13.65 20.35 6.96
N GLY A 125 13.55 21.67 6.89
CA GLY A 125 12.36 22.37 6.38
C GLY A 125 12.07 22.12 4.89
N MET A 126 13.05 21.65 4.11
CA MET A 126 12.88 21.29 2.69
C MET A 126 12.37 19.85 2.51
N LEU A 127 12.43 19.02 3.54
CA LEU A 127 11.93 17.66 3.49
C LEU A 127 10.41 17.64 3.61
N GLY A 128 9.76 16.71 2.90
CA GLY A 128 8.30 16.59 2.93
C GLY A 128 7.71 16.15 4.28
N PHE A 129 8.56 15.95 5.28
CA PHE A 129 8.21 15.48 6.64
C PHE A 129 8.95 16.24 7.76
N GLY A 130 9.67 17.31 7.40
CA GLY A 130 10.41 18.15 8.33
C GLY A 130 9.54 19.13 9.12
#